data_b747d9716846ec0e37c16e8d388a5d9f
#
_entry.id   b747d9716846ec0e37c16e8d388a5d9f
#
_cell.length_a   1.000
_cell.length_b   1.000
_cell.length_c   1.000
_cell.angle_alpha   90.00
_cell.angle_beta   90.00
_cell.angle_gamma   90.00
#
_symmetry.space_group_name_H-M   'P 1'
#
loop_
_entity.id
_entity.type
_entity.pdbx_description
1 polymer ?
#
loop_
_entity_poly.entity_id
_entity_poly.type
_entity_poly.pdbx_seq_one_letter_code
_entity_poly.pdbx_strand_id
1 'polypeptide(L)'
;MKDKVVALAMAAHPDDIEFMMSGTLILLRRAGVETHVCNLANGCYGSQVYDKAETARVRALEAQAAARVADAVWHPSVADDLGLFYDAPTLAKVSAIVRRIRPDIVLTLSRYDYMEDHEYASRLTSSAAFNRCLPCYVTDPPEPSYNAPVAVYHSLPHALMDMQRTPVVPE
;
A
#
# COMPACT_ATOMS: atom_id res chain seq x y z
N MET A 1 -8.12 -9.56 -23.05
CA MET A 1 -8.53 -8.46 -22.12
C MET A 1 -8.55 -9.05 -20.73
N LYS A 2 -8.20 -8.29 -19.70
CA LYS A 2 -8.39 -8.72 -18.31
C LYS A 2 -9.89 -8.88 -18.06
N ASP A 3 -10.31 -10.00 -17.50
CA ASP A 3 -11.74 -10.26 -17.24
C ASP A 3 -12.30 -9.43 -16.07
N LYS A 4 -11.42 -8.89 -15.21
CA LYS A 4 -11.79 -8.10 -14.04
C LYS A 4 -10.86 -6.90 -13.84
N VAL A 5 -11.41 -5.80 -13.38
CA VAL A 5 -10.66 -4.66 -12.84
C VAL A 5 -10.06 -5.06 -11.50
N VAL A 6 -8.82 -4.68 -11.24
CA VAL A 6 -8.08 -5.00 -10.01
C VAL A 6 -7.67 -3.71 -9.31
N ALA A 7 -7.94 -3.62 -8.02
CA ALA A 7 -7.51 -2.52 -7.16
C ALA A 7 -6.54 -3.04 -6.08
N LEU A 8 -5.48 -2.28 -5.84
CA LEU A 8 -4.48 -2.54 -4.80
C LEU A 8 -4.41 -1.34 -3.86
N ALA A 9 -4.68 -1.54 -2.58
CA ALA A 9 -4.40 -0.57 -1.55
C ALA A 9 -3.05 -0.88 -0.89
N MET A 10 -2.17 0.10 -0.83
CA MET A 10 -0.86 0.02 -0.17
C MET A 10 -0.70 1.16 0.82
N ALA A 11 -0.45 0.84 2.07
CA ALA A 11 -0.24 1.79 3.15
C ALA A 11 0.99 1.39 3.98
N ALA A 12 1.31 2.17 5.02
CA ALA A 12 2.46 1.90 5.87
C ALA A 12 2.18 0.77 6.86
N HIS A 13 1.27 0.97 7.82
CA HIS A 13 1.07 0.06 8.96
C HIS A 13 -0.28 -0.67 8.89
N PRO A 14 -0.41 -1.81 9.58
CA PRO A 14 -1.70 -2.45 9.82
C PRO A 14 -2.63 -1.49 10.59
N ASP A 15 -3.72 -1.06 9.97
CA ASP A 15 -4.79 -0.12 10.31
C ASP A 15 -4.92 1.09 9.37
N ASP A 16 -3.87 1.55 8.73
CA ASP A 16 -3.95 2.70 7.81
C ASP A 16 -4.95 2.49 6.67
N ILE A 17 -4.97 1.28 6.09
CA ILE A 17 -5.91 0.94 5.01
C ILE A 17 -7.33 1.00 5.53
N GLU A 18 -7.56 0.50 6.73
CA GLU A 18 -8.85 0.48 7.40
C GLU A 18 -9.36 1.89 7.66
N PHE A 19 -8.52 2.78 8.16
CA PHE A 19 -8.88 4.17 8.43
C PHE A 19 -9.06 5.00 7.18
N MET A 20 -8.20 4.84 6.17
CA MET A 20 -8.11 5.79 5.05
C MET A 20 -8.78 5.29 3.76
N MET A 21 -8.93 3.98 3.57
CA MET A 21 -9.28 3.42 2.26
C MET A 21 -10.37 2.34 2.31
N SER A 22 -10.73 1.80 3.48
CA SER A 22 -11.63 0.65 3.58
C SER A 22 -13.01 0.90 2.96
N GLY A 23 -13.58 2.08 3.16
CA GLY A 23 -14.86 2.46 2.55
C GLY A 23 -14.81 2.38 1.02
N THR A 24 -13.74 2.92 0.43
CA THR A 24 -13.51 2.87 -1.02
C THR A 24 -13.31 1.44 -1.50
N LEU A 25 -12.51 0.62 -0.80
CA LEU A 25 -12.30 -0.79 -1.14
C LEU A 25 -13.59 -1.59 -1.13
N ILE A 26 -14.43 -1.42 -0.10
CA ILE A 26 -15.72 -2.10 0.01
C ILE A 26 -16.66 -1.70 -1.16
N LEU A 27 -16.68 -0.42 -1.53
CA LEU A 27 -17.47 0.04 -2.67
C LEU A 27 -16.95 -0.52 -3.99
N LEU A 28 -15.64 -0.55 -4.21
CA LEU A 28 -15.02 -1.16 -5.38
C LEU A 28 -15.33 -2.66 -5.44
N ARG A 29 -15.23 -3.36 -4.31
CA ARG A 29 -15.56 -4.78 -4.23
C ARG A 29 -17.03 -5.06 -4.59
N ARG A 30 -17.95 -4.25 -4.08
CA ARG A 30 -19.39 -4.32 -4.44
C ARG A 30 -19.66 -4.04 -5.93
N ALA A 31 -18.82 -3.24 -6.56
CA ALA A 31 -18.86 -2.98 -8.00
C ALA A 31 -18.20 -4.11 -8.85
N GLY A 32 -17.78 -5.22 -8.24
CA GLY A 32 -17.19 -6.36 -8.93
C GLY A 32 -15.67 -6.27 -9.16
N VAL A 33 -15.01 -5.26 -8.58
CA VAL A 33 -13.55 -5.10 -8.64
C VAL A 33 -12.88 -6.14 -7.73
N GLU A 34 -11.82 -6.77 -8.18
CA GLU A 34 -10.95 -7.60 -7.34
C GLU A 34 -10.05 -6.67 -6.50
N THR A 35 -10.08 -6.84 -5.17
CA THR A 35 -9.38 -5.94 -4.25
C THR A 35 -8.24 -6.65 -3.52
N HIS A 36 -7.09 -5.98 -3.43
CA HIS A 36 -5.89 -6.42 -2.75
C HIS A 36 -5.45 -5.37 -1.73
N VAL A 37 -4.87 -5.81 -0.62
CA VAL A 37 -4.36 -4.94 0.45
C VAL A 37 -2.95 -5.36 0.87
N CYS A 38 -2.07 -4.39 1.10
CA CYS A 38 -0.71 -4.61 1.55
C CYS A 38 -0.26 -3.46 2.47
N ASN A 39 0.01 -3.75 3.73
CA ASN A 39 0.71 -2.84 4.63
C ASN A 39 2.21 -3.09 4.48
N LEU A 40 2.99 -2.08 4.07
CA LEU A 40 4.40 -2.24 3.71
C LEU A 40 5.28 -2.50 4.94
N ALA A 41 4.96 -1.90 6.09
CA ALA A 41 5.56 -2.18 7.39
C ALA A 41 4.63 -3.10 8.22
N ASN A 42 5.21 -3.85 9.15
CA ASN A 42 4.54 -4.95 9.85
C ASN A 42 3.88 -4.59 11.19
N GLY A 43 3.94 -3.33 11.62
CA GLY A 43 3.34 -2.87 12.87
C GLY A 43 4.11 -3.27 14.14
N CYS A 44 5.37 -3.70 14.03
CA CYS A 44 6.11 -4.38 15.11
C CYS A 44 6.41 -3.49 16.33
N TYR A 45 6.31 -2.17 16.22
CA TYR A 45 6.50 -1.24 17.33
C TYR A 45 5.17 -0.67 17.87
N GLY A 46 4.03 -1.14 17.38
CA GLY A 46 2.69 -0.66 17.76
C GLY A 46 2.16 -1.18 19.12
N SER A 47 2.99 -1.77 19.98
CA SER A 47 2.58 -2.29 21.30
C SER A 47 3.50 -1.82 22.42
N GLN A 48 2.90 -1.59 23.59
CA GLN A 48 3.64 -1.36 24.85
C GLN A 48 3.66 -2.60 25.76
N VAL A 49 3.04 -3.70 25.33
CA VAL A 49 2.86 -4.92 26.13
C VAL A 49 3.62 -6.10 25.54
N TYR A 50 3.56 -6.25 24.22
CA TYR A 50 4.20 -7.36 23.52
C TYR A 50 5.61 -6.98 23.04
N ASP A 51 6.47 -7.98 22.94
CA ASP A 51 7.77 -7.80 22.24
C ASP A 51 7.55 -7.59 20.73
N LYS A 52 8.64 -7.23 20.04
CA LYS A 52 8.62 -6.92 18.62
C LYS A 52 8.05 -8.05 17.76
N ALA A 53 8.45 -9.29 18.02
CA ALA A 53 8.05 -10.44 17.22
C ALA A 53 6.56 -10.78 17.42
N GLU A 54 6.11 -10.76 18.68
CA GLU A 54 4.72 -11.01 19.00
C GLU A 54 3.82 -9.88 18.50
N THR A 55 4.27 -8.63 18.60
CA THR A 55 3.54 -7.49 18.04
C THR A 55 3.34 -7.66 16.53
N ALA A 56 4.41 -7.92 15.78
CA ALA A 56 4.32 -8.15 14.33
C ALA A 56 3.35 -9.30 13.99
N ARG A 57 3.41 -10.39 14.75
CA ARG A 57 2.52 -11.54 14.57
C ARG A 57 1.04 -11.16 14.79
N VAL A 58 0.74 -10.46 15.87
CA VAL A 58 -0.63 -10.01 16.21
C VAL A 58 -1.14 -9.05 15.13
N ARG A 59 -0.36 -8.03 14.77
CA ARG A 59 -0.73 -7.05 13.73
C ARG A 59 -0.99 -7.70 12.37
N ALA A 60 -0.19 -8.71 12.00
CA ALA A 60 -0.44 -9.46 10.77
C ALA A 60 -1.77 -10.22 10.79
N LEU A 61 -2.16 -10.80 11.94
CA LEU A 61 -3.45 -11.48 12.09
C LEU A 61 -4.63 -10.49 12.04
N GLU A 62 -4.47 -9.32 12.62
CA GLU A 62 -5.47 -8.24 12.56
C GLU A 62 -5.67 -7.76 11.11
N ALA A 63 -4.59 -7.46 10.38
CA ALA A 63 -4.64 -7.06 8.98
C ALA A 63 -5.30 -8.13 8.09
N GLN A 64 -5.00 -9.42 8.32
CA GLN A 64 -5.66 -10.52 7.64
C GLN A 64 -7.15 -10.59 7.96
N ALA A 65 -7.53 -10.35 9.22
CA ALA A 65 -8.94 -10.33 9.63
C ALA A 65 -9.68 -9.16 8.96
N ALA A 66 -9.09 -7.98 8.93
CA ALA A 66 -9.64 -6.81 8.25
C ALA A 66 -9.81 -7.05 6.73
N ALA A 67 -8.81 -7.63 6.09
CA ALA A 67 -8.88 -8.00 4.68
C ALA A 67 -10.05 -8.96 4.38
N ARG A 68 -10.27 -9.97 5.25
CA ARG A 68 -11.43 -10.88 5.13
C ARG A 68 -12.77 -10.15 5.24
N VAL A 69 -12.89 -9.18 6.14
CA VAL A 69 -14.11 -8.36 6.28
C VAL A 69 -14.36 -7.54 5.01
N ALA A 70 -13.30 -7.02 4.40
CA ALA A 70 -13.38 -6.25 3.15
C ALA A 70 -13.51 -7.14 1.89
N ASP A 71 -13.49 -8.47 2.03
CA ASP A 71 -13.42 -9.44 0.91
C ASP A 71 -12.24 -9.11 -0.03
N ALA A 72 -11.09 -8.79 0.54
CA ALA A 72 -9.86 -8.43 -0.15
C ALA A 72 -8.76 -9.49 0.05
N VAL A 73 -7.86 -9.61 -0.92
CA VAL A 73 -6.68 -10.47 -0.83
C VAL A 73 -5.58 -9.74 -0.05
N TRP A 74 -5.17 -10.30 1.08
CA TRP A 74 -4.08 -9.77 1.89
C TRP A 74 -2.70 -10.19 1.37
N HIS A 75 -1.73 -9.27 1.42
CA HIS A 75 -0.32 -9.51 1.11
C HIS A 75 0.56 -9.18 2.30
N PRO A 76 1.65 -9.96 2.54
CA PRO A 76 2.56 -9.73 3.67
C PRO A 76 3.35 -8.43 3.51
N SER A 77 3.76 -7.87 4.65
CA SER A 77 4.63 -6.70 4.75
C SER A 77 6.05 -6.99 4.23
N VAL A 78 6.78 -5.94 3.84
CA VAL A 78 8.13 -6.04 3.28
C VAL A 78 9.23 -5.50 4.20
N ALA A 79 8.83 -4.79 5.27
CA ALA A 79 9.74 -4.15 6.22
C ALA A 79 9.17 -4.17 7.65
N ASP A 80 10.00 -3.91 8.64
CA ASP A 80 9.60 -3.53 9.98
C ASP A 80 9.17 -2.06 10.02
N ASP A 81 8.43 -1.66 11.05
CA ASP A 81 8.15 -0.23 11.31
C ASP A 81 9.46 0.53 11.52
N LEU A 82 9.50 1.80 11.15
CA LEU A 82 10.68 2.65 11.15
C LEU A 82 11.86 2.09 10.34
N GLY A 83 11.63 1.00 9.64
CA GLY A 83 12.57 0.36 8.69
C GLY A 83 12.10 0.47 7.25
N LEU A 84 11.01 1.18 7.00
CA LEU A 84 10.49 1.44 5.66
C LEU A 84 11.20 2.66 5.07
N PHE A 85 12.18 2.43 4.20
CA PHE A 85 12.93 3.51 3.55
C PHE A 85 12.70 3.52 2.04
N TYR A 86 12.77 4.72 1.45
CA TYR A 86 12.80 4.86 -0.01
C TYR A 86 14.20 4.56 -0.52
N ASP A 87 14.51 3.29 -0.66
CA ASP A 87 15.78 2.77 -1.19
C ASP A 87 15.55 1.73 -2.30
N ALA A 88 16.63 1.35 -2.98
CA ALA A 88 16.55 0.44 -4.11
C ALA A 88 16.06 -0.98 -3.72
N PRO A 89 16.52 -1.60 -2.61
CA PRO A 89 16.03 -2.91 -2.18
C PRO A 89 14.54 -2.89 -1.85
N THR A 90 14.07 -1.92 -1.08
CA THR A 90 12.66 -1.80 -0.69
C THR A 90 11.78 -1.53 -1.90
N LEU A 91 12.20 -0.63 -2.80
CA LEU A 91 11.47 -0.35 -4.04
C LEU A 91 11.39 -1.61 -4.93
N ALA A 92 12.44 -2.44 -4.98
CA ALA A 92 12.40 -3.68 -5.75
C ALA A 92 11.34 -4.65 -5.23
N LYS A 93 11.20 -4.80 -3.90
CA LYS A 93 10.16 -5.62 -3.26
C LYS A 93 8.75 -5.09 -3.53
N VAL A 94 8.52 -3.80 -3.34
CA VAL A 94 7.23 -3.16 -3.58
C VAL A 94 6.84 -3.26 -5.06
N SER A 95 7.79 -3.09 -5.96
CA SER A 95 7.58 -3.24 -7.40
C SER A 95 7.22 -4.68 -7.80
N ALA A 96 7.78 -5.69 -7.12
CA ALA A 96 7.41 -7.08 -7.33
C ALA A 96 5.93 -7.33 -7.00
N ILE A 97 5.44 -6.75 -5.91
CA ILE A 97 4.01 -6.84 -5.52
C ILE A 97 3.13 -6.23 -6.61
N VAL A 98 3.43 -5.02 -7.06
CA VAL A 98 2.66 -4.33 -8.11
C VAL A 98 2.68 -5.13 -9.41
N ARG A 99 3.82 -5.67 -9.83
CA ARG A 99 3.93 -6.47 -11.06
C ARG A 99 3.18 -7.79 -10.99
N ARG A 100 3.18 -8.45 -9.83
CA ARG A 100 2.47 -9.70 -9.60
C ARG A 100 0.95 -9.51 -9.63
N ILE A 101 0.45 -8.47 -8.98
CA ILE A 101 -0.99 -8.18 -8.86
C ILE A 101 -1.51 -7.54 -10.15
N ARG A 102 -0.71 -6.71 -10.83
CA ARG A 102 -1.07 -5.98 -12.05
C ARG A 102 -2.34 -5.13 -11.87
N PRO A 103 -2.38 -4.23 -10.87
CA PRO A 103 -3.57 -3.44 -10.59
C PRO A 103 -3.89 -2.45 -11.72
N ASP A 104 -5.17 -2.13 -11.87
CA ASP A 104 -5.67 -1.03 -12.69
C ASP A 104 -5.86 0.23 -11.85
N ILE A 105 -6.11 0.04 -10.53
CA ILE A 105 -6.27 1.11 -9.54
C ILE A 105 -5.32 0.84 -8.38
N VAL A 106 -4.57 1.86 -7.99
CA VAL A 106 -3.73 1.84 -6.78
C VAL A 106 -4.22 2.93 -5.85
N LEU A 107 -4.51 2.56 -4.61
CA LEU A 107 -4.81 3.48 -3.52
C LEU A 107 -3.60 3.51 -2.58
N THR A 108 -3.16 4.70 -2.18
CA THR A 108 -2.03 4.84 -1.26
C THR A 108 -2.19 6.06 -0.37
N LEU A 109 -1.30 6.23 0.59
CA LEU A 109 -1.30 7.34 1.54
C LEU A 109 -0.97 8.68 0.88
N SER A 110 -1.20 9.77 1.59
CA SER A 110 -0.78 11.11 1.19
C SER A 110 0.72 11.16 0.93
N ARG A 111 1.15 12.04 0.02
CA ARG A 111 2.57 12.36 -0.21
C ARG A 111 3.20 13.19 0.90
N TYR A 112 2.36 13.82 1.72
CA TYR A 112 2.74 14.66 2.85
C TYR A 112 1.97 14.17 4.07
N ASP A 113 2.71 13.72 5.07
CA ASP A 113 2.15 13.20 6.31
C ASP A 113 3.08 13.56 7.48
N TYR A 114 2.58 13.48 8.71
CA TYR A 114 3.40 13.72 9.90
C TYR A 114 4.37 12.57 10.18
N MET A 115 4.11 11.40 9.60
CA MET A 115 4.87 10.17 9.84
C MET A 115 5.67 9.79 8.59
N GLU A 116 6.98 9.59 8.77
CA GLU A 116 7.89 9.27 7.66
C GLU A 116 7.53 7.96 6.96
N ASP A 117 7.15 6.91 7.69
CA ASP A 117 6.73 5.64 7.08
C ASP A 117 5.54 5.83 6.12
N HIS A 118 4.60 6.74 6.42
CA HIS A 118 3.48 7.08 5.54
C HIS A 118 3.96 7.73 4.24
N GLU A 119 4.87 8.69 4.32
CA GLU A 119 5.45 9.35 3.16
C GLU A 119 6.27 8.35 2.31
N TYR A 120 7.08 7.48 2.94
CA TYR A 120 7.83 6.46 2.23
C TYR A 120 6.93 5.42 1.58
N ALA A 121 5.87 4.96 2.25
CA ALA A 121 4.89 4.07 1.66
C ALA A 121 4.24 4.67 0.41
N SER A 122 3.83 5.93 0.47
CA SER A 122 3.26 6.67 -0.65
C SER A 122 4.24 6.80 -1.83
N ARG A 123 5.50 7.15 -1.56
CA ARG A 123 6.56 7.32 -2.56
C ARG A 123 6.93 5.99 -3.22
N LEU A 124 7.13 4.94 -2.41
CA LEU A 124 7.44 3.58 -2.89
C LEU A 124 6.33 3.05 -3.80
N THR A 125 5.08 3.19 -3.36
CA THR A 125 3.90 2.74 -4.12
C THR A 125 3.79 3.48 -5.45
N SER A 126 3.93 4.80 -5.46
CA SER A 126 3.88 5.61 -6.68
C SER A 126 5.01 5.24 -7.66
N SER A 127 6.23 5.03 -7.14
CA SER A 127 7.38 4.63 -7.95
C SER A 127 7.24 3.21 -8.49
N ALA A 128 6.70 2.28 -7.70
CA ALA A 128 6.42 0.92 -8.13
C ALA A 128 5.34 0.88 -9.23
N ALA A 129 4.29 1.69 -9.09
CA ALA A 129 3.29 1.85 -10.12
C ALA A 129 3.88 2.43 -11.42
N PHE A 130 4.82 3.37 -11.32
CA PHE A 130 5.54 3.91 -12.48
C PHE A 130 6.45 2.87 -13.14
N ASN A 131 7.33 2.20 -12.36
CA ASN A 131 8.35 1.32 -12.91
C ASN A 131 7.83 -0.06 -13.36
N ARG A 132 6.54 -0.34 -13.18
CA ARG A 132 5.90 -1.61 -13.60
C ARG A 132 6.18 -1.98 -15.06
N CYS A 133 6.29 -0.95 -15.92
CA CYS A 133 6.47 -1.13 -17.37
C CYS A 133 7.94 -1.09 -17.83
N LEU A 134 8.90 -0.93 -16.93
CA LEU A 134 10.32 -0.82 -17.27
C LEU A 134 10.97 -2.22 -17.33
N PRO A 135 11.26 -2.78 -18.51
CA PRO A 135 11.77 -4.16 -18.61
C PRO A 135 13.14 -4.36 -17.94
N CYS A 136 13.99 -3.29 -17.95
CA CYS A 136 15.32 -3.36 -17.35
C CYS A 136 15.34 -3.17 -15.84
N TYR A 137 14.21 -2.82 -15.22
CA TYR A 137 14.11 -2.71 -13.77
C TYR A 137 13.89 -4.10 -13.15
N VAL A 138 14.87 -4.57 -12.37
CA VAL A 138 14.82 -5.87 -11.70
C VAL A 138 14.08 -5.72 -10.37
N THR A 139 13.09 -6.57 -10.15
CA THR A 139 12.31 -6.63 -8.89
C THR A 139 12.82 -7.77 -8.01
N ASP A 140 12.45 -7.77 -6.73
CA ASP A 140 12.77 -8.80 -5.75
C ASP A 140 11.48 -9.28 -5.04
N PRO A 141 11.03 -10.53 -5.29
CA PRO A 141 11.55 -11.47 -6.29
C PRO A 141 11.34 -10.96 -7.74
N PRO A 142 12.06 -11.54 -8.71
CA PRO A 142 11.91 -11.16 -10.10
C PRO A 142 10.49 -11.39 -10.63
N GLU A 143 9.87 -10.34 -11.14
CA GLU A 143 8.54 -10.37 -11.74
C GLU A 143 8.58 -9.69 -13.12
N PRO A 144 7.91 -10.23 -14.14
CA PRO A 144 7.94 -9.65 -15.48
C PRO A 144 7.26 -8.28 -15.50
N SER A 145 7.86 -7.34 -16.25
CA SER A 145 7.24 -6.03 -16.51
C SER A 145 5.95 -6.18 -17.32
N TYR A 146 5.04 -5.22 -17.15
CA TYR A 146 3.83 -5.14 -17.97
C TYR A 146 3.51 -3.68 -18.30
N ASN A 147 2.94 -3.46 -19.50
CA ASN A 147 2.58 -2.13 -19.96
C ASN A 147 1.05 -2.04 -20.09
N ALA A 148 0.38 -1.74 -18.98
CA ALA A 148 -1.04 -1.42 -18.94
C ALA A 148 -1.24 -0.13 -18.14
N PRO A 149 -2.29 0.66 -18.42
CA PRO A 149 -2.62 1.84 -17.62
C PRO A 149 -2.85 1.47 -16.15
N VAL A 150 -2.48 2.37 -15.25
CA VAL A 150 -2.79 2.30 -13.82
C VAL A 150 -3.13 3.70 -13.31
N ALA A 151 -4.23 3.82 -12.57
CA ALA A 151 -4.59 5.04 -11.88
C ALA A 151 -4.11 4.97 -10.43
N VAL A 152 -3.39 6.00 -9.96
CA VAL A 152 -2.91 6.08 -8.58
C VAL A 152 -3.66 7.20 -7.86
N TYR A 153 -4.30 6.85 -6.75
CA TYR A 153 -5.03 7.78 -5.89
C TYR A 153 -4.38 7.84 -4.52
N HIS A 154 -4.26 9.05 -4.00
CA HIS A 154 -3.72 9.32 -2.67
C HIS A 154 -4.84 9.65 -1.70
N SER A 155 -4.80 9.11 -0.48
CA SER A 155 -5.66 9.55 0.61
C SER A 155 -5.28 10.96 1.07
N LEU A 156 -6.15 11.57 1.87
CA LEU A 156 -5.78 12.75 2.64
C LEU A 156 -4.73 12.37 3.70
N PRO A 157 -3.95 13.34 4.22
CA PRO A 157 -3.05 13.10 5.34
C PRO A 157 -3.80 12.54 6.56
N HIS A 158 -3.16 11.66 7.32
CA HIS A 158 -3.76 11.05 8.50
C HIS A 158 -4.01 12.08 9.63
N ALA A 159 -3.15 13.07 9.78
CA ALA A 159 -3.36 14.19 10.68
C ALA A 159 -3.61 15.48 9.89
N LEU A 160 -4.29 16.45 10.52
CA LEU A 160 -4.42 17.81 9.99
C LEU A 160 -3.02 18.42 9.88
N MET A 161 -2.38 18.19 8.74
CA MET A 161 -1.12 18.83 8.38
C MET A 161 -1.40 20.30 8.06
N ASP A 162 -0.38 21.13 8.23
CA ASP A 162 -0.38 22.51 7.77
C ASP A 162 -1.04 22.60 6.38
N MET A 163 -2.23 23.19 6.33
CA MET A 163 -3.05 23.34 5.13
C MET A 163 -2.31 24.01 3.96
N GLN A 164 -1.18 24.68 4.25
CA GLN A 164 -0.32 25.31 3.24
C GLN A 164 0.48 24.29 2.41
N ARG A 165 0.60 23.03 2.85
CA ARG A 165 1.28 21.95 2.12
C ARG A 165 0.35 21.02 1.35
N THR A 166 -0.94 21.12 1.59
CA THR A 166 -1.92 20.32 0.84
C THR A 166 -2.17 21.01 -0.50
N PRO A 167 -1.93 20.36 -1.65
CA PRO A 167 -2.33 20.92 -2.93
C PRO A 167 -3.83 21.19 -2.90
N VAL A 168 -4.23 22.42 -3.11
CA VAL A 168 -5.64 22.74 -3.36
C VAL A 168 -6.00 22.03 -4.67
N VAL A 169 -6.84 21.03 -4.58
CA VAL A 169 -7.42 20.40 -5.79
C VAL A 169 -8.39 21.47 -6.36
N PRO A 170 -8.16 21.96 -7.59
CA PRO A 170 -9.12 22.85 -8.22
C PRO A 170 -10.46 22.13 -8.35
N GLU A 171 -11.55 22.82 -8.03
CA GLU A 171 -12.92 22.35 -8.23
C GLU A 171 -13.20 22.08 -9.72
#